data_db00448387eae401d2ed7722d0d58517
#
_entry.id   db00448387eae401d2ed7722d0d58517
#
_cell.length_a   1.000
_cell.length_b   1.000
_cell.length_c   1.000
_cell.angle_alpha   90.00
_cell.angle_beta   90.00
_cell.angle_gamma   90.00
#
_symmetry.space_group_name_H-M   'P 1'
#
loop_
_entity.id
_entity.type
_entity.pdbx_description
1 polymer ?
#
loop_
_entity_poly.entity_id
_entity_poly.type
_entity_poly.pdbx_seq_one_letter_code
_entity_poly.pdbx_strand_id
1 'polypeptide(L)'
;MVDVAVIGAGQTKYGNHPSGLKGMWAEAAERAFASVDRDFEPRCVDEAFIGSVAFGGAQLGNTAALLTEHSGMDGIPVRRVENACASSGFALRDAWMAIKSGQADVVVAGGIEKMNDLSPERRRFWLGVSGDTEWERL
;
A
#
# COMPACT_ATOMS: atom_id res chain seq x y z
N MET A 1 -26.12 -2.15 11.07
CA MET A 1 -24.75 -2.65 10.83
C MET A 1 -24.32 -1.99 9.53
N VAL A 2 -23.20 -1.28 9.52
CA VAL A 2 -22.73 -0.60 8.29
C VAL A 2 -22.18 -1.67 7.33
N ASP A 3 -22.61 -1.65 6.08
CA ASP A 3 -22.03 -2.49 5.03
C ASP A 3 -20.83 -1.76 4.39
N VAL A 4 -19.78 -2.51 4.12
CA VAL A 4 -18.56 -1.98 3.49
C VAL A 4 -18.51 -2.46 2.06
N ALA A 5 -18.33 -1.54 1.13
CA ALA A 5 -18.23 -1.81 -0.30
C ALA A 5 -16.86 -1.41 -0.85
N VAL A 6 -16.36 -2.14 -1.83
CA VAL A 6 -15.23 -1.72 -2.66
C VAL A 6 -15.79 -0.92 -3.82
N ILE A 7 -15.45 0.37 -3.88
CA ILE A 7 -16.00 1.30 -4.87
C ILE A 7 -15.04 1.56 -6.04
N GLY A 8 -13.76 1.24 -5.89
CA GLY A 8 -12.77 1.40 -6.95
C GLY A 8 -11.59 0.47 -6.74
N ALA A 9 -10.93 0.10 -7.83
CA ALA A 9 -9.72 -0.73 -7.79
C ALA A 9 -8.75 -0.34 -8.90
N GLY A 10 -7.46 -0.39 -8.60
CA GLY A 10 -6.40 -0.08 -9.56
C GLY A 10 -5.13 -0.85 -9.26
N GLN A 11 -4.37 -1.13 -10.30
CA GLN A 11 -3.06 -1.75 -10.18
C GLN A 11 -2.14 -1.33 -11.32
N THR A 12 -0.84 -1.38 -11.08
CA THR A 12 0.17 -1.26 -12.12
C THR A 12 0.38 -2.59 -12.84
N LYS A 13 1.04 -2.55 -13.99
CA LYS A 13 1.52 -3.77 -14.63
C LYS A 13 2.62 -4.41 -13.78
N TYR A 14 2.54 -5.72 -13.58
CA TYR A 14 3.60 -6.47 -12.91
C TYR A 14 4.86 -6.56 -13.77
N GLY A 15 6.01 -6.63 -13.11
CA GLY A 15 7.32 -6.78 -13.75
C GLY A 15 8.21 -5.55 -13.52
N ASN A 16 9.11 -5.28 -14.47
CA ASN A 16 9.95 -4.10 -14.41
C ASN A 16 9.13 -2.84 -14.68
N HIS A 17 9.06 -1.98 -13.69
CA HIS A 17 8.33 -0.73 -13.80
C HIS A 17 9.32 0.44 -13.86
N PRO A 18 9.19 1.37 -14.83
CA PRO A 18 10.15 2.45 -15.02
C PRO A 18 10.13 3.47 -13.88
N SER A 19 8.98 3.63 -13.22
CA SER A 19 8.83 4.59 -12.12
C SER A 19 9.37 4.04 -10.81
N GLY A 20 9.79 4.93 -9.91
CA GLY A 20 10.05 4.60 -8.51
C GLY A 20 8.76 4.29 -7.74
N LEU A 21 8.89 4.04 -6.43
CA LEU A 21 7.76 3.69 -5.56
C LEU A 21 6.60 4.70 -5.63
N LYS A 22 6.90 6.00 -5.60
CA LYS A 22 5.88 7.05 -5.66
C LYS A 22 5.08 7.00 -6.95
N GLY A 23 5.76 6.88 -8.11
CA GLY A 23 5.08 6.81 -9.40
C GLY A 23 4.27 5.52 -9.58
N MET A 24 4.76 4.38 -9.09
CA MET A 24 3.98 3.14 -9.10
C MET A 24 2.72 3.27 -8.25
N TRP A 25 2.85 3.83 -7.05
CA TRP A 25 1.70 4.05 -6.18
C TRP A 25 0.69 5.00 -6.81
N ALA A 26 1.15 6.16 -7.32
CA ALA A 26 0.29 7.15 -7.96
C ALA A 26 -0.48 6.54 -9.14
N GLU A 27 0.18 5.78 -10.01
CA GLU A 27 -0.48 5.10 -11.13
C GLU A 27 -1.59 4.14 -10.66
N ALA A 28 -1.32 3.35 -9.62
CA ALA A 28 -2.34 2.44 -9.07
C ALA A 28 -3.50 3.21 -8.43
N ALA A 29 -3.21 4.27 -7.68
CA ALA A 29 -4.21 5.12 -7.04
C ALA A 29 -5.07 5.86 -8.07
N GLU A 30 -4.47 6.47 -9.09
CA GLU A 30 -5.19 7.12 -10.19
C GLU A 30 -6.16 6.17 -10.90
N ARG A 31 -5.71 4.93 -11.17
CA ARG A 31 -6.56 3.90 -11.77
C ARG A 31 -7.71 3.48 -10.85
N ALA A 32 -7.44 3.40 -9.54
CA ALA A 32 -8.48 3.10 -8.56
C ALA A 32 -9.53 4.22 -8.52
N PHE A 33 -9.11 5.46 -8.45
CA PHE A 33 -10.01 6.63 -8.44
C PHE A 33 -10.81 6.75 -9.73
N ALA A 34 -10.17 6.54 -10.88
CA ALA A 34 -10.83 6.57 -12.19
C ALA A 34 -11.83 5.41 -12.40
N SER A 35 -11.74 4.33 -11.60
CA SER A 35 -12.66 3.20 -11.67
C SER A 35 -13.93 3.36 -10.84
N VAL A 36 -14.01 4.43 -10.04
CA VAL A 36 -15.23 4.77 -9.30
C VAL A 36 -16.30 5.24 -10.28
N ASP A 37 -17.55 4.83 -10.09
CA ASP A 37 -18.67 5.06 -11.02
C ASP A 37 -19.19 6.52 -11.07
N ARG A 38 -18.57 7.40 -10.33
CA ARG A 38 -18.83 8.86 -10.30
C ARG A 38 -17.52 9.60 -10.06
N ASP A 39 -17.51 10.90 -10.30
CA ASP A 39 -16.32 11.74 -10.05
C ASP A 39 -15.85 11.56 -8.60
N PHE A 40 -14.63 11.06 -8.47
CA PHE A 40 -14.01 10.81 -7.18
C PHE A 40 -12.75 11.67 -7.03
N GLU A 41 -12.66 12.38 -5.92
CA GLU A 41 -11.50 13.19 -5.61
C GLU A 41 -10.69 12.57 -4.47
N PRO A 42 -9.36 12.50 -4.57
CA PRO A 42 -8.49 11.94 -3.53
C PRO A 42 -8.69 12.55 -2.14
N ARG A 43 -9.08 13.82 -2.07
CA ARG A 43 -9.39 14.53 -0.81
C ARG A 43 -10.60 13.99 -0.04
N CYS A 44 -11.41 13.12 -0.68
CA CYS A 44 -12.53 12.45 -0.01
C CYS A 44 -12.08 11.23 0.81
N VAL A 45 -10.81 10.87 0.75
CA VAL A 45 -10.24 9.76 1.52
C VAL A 45 -9.96 10.23 2.95
N ASP A 46 -10.48 9.51 3.92
CA ASP A 46 -10.30 9.82 5.35
C ASP A 46 -9.04 9.21 5.94
N GLU A 47 -8.64 8.02 5.48
CA GLU A 47 -7.50 7.27 5.99
C GLU A 47 -6.94 6.31 4.92
N ALA A 48 -5.67 5.92 5.04
CA ALA A 48 -5.07 4.93 4.15
C ALA A 48 -4.21 3.90 4.90
N PHE A 49 -4.26 2.65 4.41
CA PHE A 49 -3.45 1.53 4.88
C PHE A 49 -2.63 0.98 3.72
N ILE A 50 -1.30 0.96 3.87
CA ILE A 50 -0.39 0.56 2.79
C ILE A 50 0.44 -0.64 3.23
N GLY A 51 0.18 -1.79 2.63
CA GLY A 51 0.90 -3.03 2.86
C GLY A 51 2.26 -3.05 2.15
N SER A 52 3.31 -3.35 2.88
CA SER A 52 4.64 -3.61 2.31
C SER A 52 5.55 -4.26 3.33
N VAL A 53 6.39 -5.17 2.88
CA VAL A 53 7.44 -5.76 3.73
C VAL A 53 8.51 -4.72 4.05
N ALA A 54 9.15 -4.16 3.04
CA ALA A 54 10.26 -3.24 3.24
C ALA A 54 10.45 -2.23 2.11
N PHE A 55 9.52 -2.15 1.17
CA PHE A 55 9.65 -1.31 -0.04
C PHE A 55 10.93 -1.56 -0.83
N GLY A 56 11.42 -2.80 -0.82
CA GLY A 56 12.72 -3.15 -1.42
C GLY A 56 13.92 -2.49 -0.75
N GLY A 57 13.78 -1.99 0.48
CA GLY A 57 14.81 -1.25 1.20
C GLY A 57 15.05 0.17 0.69
N ALA A 58 14.21 0.66 -0.21
CA ALA A 58 14.38 2.00 -0.78
C ALA A 58 14.05 3.10 0.23
N GLN A 59 13.04 2.86 1.05
CA GLN A 59 12.57 3.80 2.08
C GLN A 59 11.96 3.00 3.23
N LEU A 60 12.53 3.06 4.41
CA LEU A 60 12.01 2.34 5.59
C LEU A 60 11.12 3.20 6.48
N GLY A 61 11.47 4.47 6.65
CA GLY A 61 10.73 5.39 7.49
C GLY A 61 9.73 6.22 6.70
N ASN A 62 8.55 6.43 7.26
CA ASN A 62 7.52 7.38 6.80
C ASN A 62 7.06 7.19 5.34
N THR A 63 7.26 6.02 4.76
CA THR A 63 7.00 5.78 3.34
C THR A 63 5.52 5.92 3.00
N ALA A 64 4.65 5.45 3.89
CA ALA A 64 3.20 5.50 3.65
C ALA A 64 2.73 6.95 3.43
N ALA A 65 3.14 7.89 4.28
CA ALA A 65 2.81 9.30 4.13
C ALA A 65 3.33 9.90 2.80
N LEU A 66 4.56 9.55 2.41
CA LEU A 66 5.15 10.00 1.14
C LEU A 66 4.39 9.48 -0.09
N LEU A 67 3.77 8.30 0.00
CA LEU A 67 2.98 7.72 -1.08
C LEU A 67 1.61 8.40 -1.18
N THR A 68 0.93 8.61 -0.06
CA THR A 68 -0.38 9.28 -0.04
C THR A 68 -0.30 10.74 -0.49
N GLU A 69 0.68 11.48 0.00
CA GLU A 69 0.97 12.84 -0.46
C GLU A 69 1.15 12.89 -1.99
N HIS A 70 1.92 11.96 -2.55
CA HIS A 70 2.18 11.93 -3.99
C HIS A 70 0.98 11.53 -4.85
N SER A 71 -0.08 11.04 -4.27
CA SER A 71 -1.34 10.66 -4.94
C SER A 71 -2.53 11.57 -4.59
N GLY A 72 -2.25 12.74 -4.01
CA GLY A 72 -3.27 13.76 -3.71
C GLY A 72 -4.13 13.46 -2.49
N MET A 73 -3.68 12.58 -1.62
CA MET A 73 -4.31 12.26 -0.34
C MET A 73 -3.54 12.92 0.81
N ASP A 74 -3.46 14.24 0.78
CA ASP A 74 -2.67 15.02 1.74
C ASP A 74 -3.38 15.16 3.09
N GLY A 75 -2.61 15.12 4.18
CA GLY A 75 -3.09 15.45 5.52
C GLY A 75 -3.97 14.40 6.17
N ILE A 76 -4.12 13.22 5.58
CA ILE A 76 -4.86 12.11 6.16
C ILE A 76 -3.98 11.21 7.04
N PRO A 77 -4.54 10.52 8.05
CA PRO A 77 -3.86 9.44 8.73
C PRO A 77 -3.48 8.34 7.74
N VAL A 78 -2.24 7.87 7.83
CA VAL A 78 -1.79 6.76 6.99
C VAL A 78 -0.88 5.82 7.77
N ARG A 79 -1.04 4.51 7.59
CA ARG A 79 -0.22 3.49 8.23
C ARG A 79 0.38 2.55 7.22
N ARG A 80 1.65 2.18 7.47
CA ARG A 80 2.22 1.01 6.84
C ARG A 80 1.81 -0.23 7.62
N VAL A 81 1.31 -1.23 6.92
CA VAL A 81 0.93 -2.53 7.47
C VAL A 81 1.94 -3.56 6.99
N GLU A 82 2.46 -4.36 7.90
CA GLU A 82 3.43 -5.40 7.58
C GLU A 82 2.97 -6.75 8.13
N ASN A 83 2.95 -7.75 7.28
CA ASN A 83 2.76 -9.16 7.60
C ASN A 83 3.29 -10.01 6.43
N ALA A 84 4.55 -9.83 6.09
CA ALA A 84 5.21 -10.47 4.97
C ALA A 84 4.35 -10.42 3.69
N CYS A 85 4.15 -11.54 3.00
CA CYS A 85 3.34 -11.62 1.78
C CYS A 85 1.85 -11.28 2.00
N ALA A 86 1.36 -11.31 3.23
CA ALA A 86 -0.02 -11.00 3.58
C ALA A 86 -0.27 -9.51 3.92
N SER A 87 0.74 -8.65 3.84
CA SER A 87 0.66 -7.24 4.25
C SER A 87 -0.53 -6.50 3.65
N SER A 88 -0.78 -6.65 2.35
CA SER A 88 -1.92 -5.99 1.69
C SER A 88 -3.27 -6.55 2.11
N GLY A 89 -3.34 -7.85 2.42
CA GLY A 89 -4.54 -8.46 2.97
C GLY A 89 -4.90 -7.90 4.35
N PHE A 90 -3.90 -7.68 5.19
CA PHE A 90 -4.09 -7.00 6.48
C PHE A 90 -4.43 -5.52 6.32
N ALA A 91 -3.83 -4.82 5.36
CA ALA A 91 -4.21 -3.44 5.04
C ALA A 91 -5.70 -3.34 4.65
N LEU A 92 -6.19 -4.27 3.83
CA LEU A 92 -7.62 -4.34 3.47
C LEU A 92 -8.50 -4.66 4.68
N ARG A 93 -8.06 -5.57 5.56
CA ARG A 93 -8.76 -5.87 6.80
C ARG A 93 -8.86 -4.65 7.71
N ASP A 94 -7.77 -3.91 7.86
CA ASP A 94 -7.74 -2.72 8.71
C ASP A 94 -8.63 -1.61 8.16
N ALA A 95 -8.65 -1.42 6.84
CA ALA A 95 -9.59 -0.51 6.16
C ALA A 95 -11.06 -0.91 6.43
N TRP A 96 -11.38 -2.20 6.30
CA TRP A 96 -12.70 -2.71 6.64
C TRP A 96 -13.08 -2.43 8.10
N MET A 97 -12.14 -2.62 9.02
CA MET A 97 -12.36 -2.35 10.46
C MET A 97 -12.56 -0.85 10.73
N ALA A 98 -11.81 0.04 10.07
CA ALA A 98 -11.96 1.48 10.23
C ALA A 98 -13.39 1.94 9.84
N ILE A 99 -13.90 1.45 8.71
CA ILE A 99 -15.26 1.76 8.25
C ILE A 99 -16.30 1.13 9.21
N LYS A 100 -16.14 -0.13 9.57
CA LYS A 100 -17.10 -0.83 10.47
C LYS A 100 -17.19 -0.20 11.85
N SER A 101 -16.11 0.39 12.35
CA SER A 101 -16.09 1.08 13.64
C SER A 101 -16.63 2.53 13.57
N GLY A 102 -16.90 3.05 12.38
CA GLY A 102 -17.30 4.45 12.17
C GLY A 102 -16.15 5.46 12.32
N GLN A 103 -14.90 4.98 12.27
CA GLN A 103 -13.71 5.86 12.32
C GLN A 103 -13.53 6.62 11.00
N ALA A 104 -13.90 6.01 9.89
CA ALA A 104 -13.78 6.56 8.55
C ALA A 104 -14.96 6.12 7.67
N ASP A 105 -15.28 6.92 6.67
CA ASP A 105 -16.29 6.62 5.65
C ASP A 105 -15.65 6.12 4.36
N VAL A 106 -14.50 6.69 3.98
CA VAL A 106 -13.77 6.35 2.76
C VAL A 106 -12.31 6.05 3.08
N VAL A 107 -11.87 4.84 2.76
CA VAL A 107 -10.52 4.36 3.09
C VAL A 107 -9.84 3.78 1.86
N VAL A 108 -8.58 4.11 1.68
CA VAL A 108 -7.72 3.46 0.69
C VAL A 108 -6.91 2.36 1.34
N ALA A 109 -7.00 1.16 0.80
CA ALA A 109 -6.14 0.04 1.15
C ALA A 109 -5.38 -0.44 -0.08
N GLY A 110 -4.10 -0.62 0.04
CA GLY A 110 -3.28 -1.10 -1.07
C GLY A 110 -1.99 -1.75 -0.60
N GLY A 111 -1.19 -2.19 -1.55
CA GLY A 111 0.12 -2.72 -1.29
C GLY A 111 1.10 -2.37 -2.39
N ILE A 112 2.35 -2.24 -2.01
CA ILE A 112 3.42 -1.93 -2.95
C ILE A 112 4.72 -2.58 -2.51
N GLU A 113 5.42 -3.15 -3.49
CA GLU A 113 6.77 -3.66 -3.30
C GLU A 113 7.57 -3.50 -4.60
N LYS A 114 8.80 -3.06 -4.51
CA LYS A 114 9.68 -2.86 -5.68
C LYS A 114 11.02 -3.51 -5.42
N MET A 115 11.13 -4.78 -5.77
CA MET A 115 12.33 -5.59 -5.57
C MET A 115 13.09 -5.93 -6.86
N ASN A 116 12.51 -5.67 -8.04
CA ASN A 116 13.14 -6.02 -9.30
C ASN A 116 14.41 -5.23 -9.60
N ASP A 117 14.53 -4.03 -9.04
CA ASP A 117 15.71 -3.16 -9.20
C ASP A 117 16.87 -3.55 -8.26
N LEU A 118 16.64 -4.50 -7.36
CA LEU A 118 17.65 -4.94 -6.41
C LEU A 118 18.55 -6.02 -7.01
N SER A 119 19.81 -6.03 -6.57
CA SER A 119 20.69 -7.17 -6.85
C SER A 119 20.11 -8.47 -6.26
N PRO A 120 20.48 -9.65 -6.80
CA PRO A 120 20.01 -10.93 -6.28
C PRO A 120 20.26 -11.11 -4.78
N GLU A 121 21.40 -10.63 -4.28
CA GLU A 121 21.79 -10.72 -2.86
C GLU A 121 20.87 -9.85 -2.00
N ARG A 122 20.65 -8.59 -2.38
CA ARG A 122 19.76 -7.68 -1.66
C ARG A 122 18.33 -8.16 -1.68
N ARG A 123 17.88 -8.72 -2.79
CA ARG A 123 16.55 -9.31 -2.90
C ARG A 123 16.38 -10.49 -1.94
N ARG A 124 17.35 -11.40 -1.89
CA ARG A 124 17.36 -12.51 -0.94
C ARG A 124 17.34 -12.01 0.50
N PHE A 125 18.14 -11.01 0.83
CA PHE A 125 18.14 -10.42 2.16
C PHE A 125 16.74 -9.91 2.55
N TRP A 126 16.11 -9.08 1.72
CA TRP A 126 14.79 -8.52 2.03
C TRP A 126 13.66 -9.57 2.07
N LEU A 127 13.76 -10.63 1.30
CA LEU A 127 12.84 -11.76 1.41
C LEU A 127 13.13 -12.60 2.65
N GLY A 128 14.40 -12.80 2.99
CA GLY A 128 14.79 -13.59 4.15
C GLY A 128 14.42 -12.95 5.48
N VAL A 129 14.49 -11.61 5.61
CA VAL A 129 14.07 -10.92 6.86
C VAL A 129 12.58 -10.95 7.13
N SER A 130 11.78 -11.49 6.22
CA SER A 130 10.36 -11.80 6.49
C SER A 130 10.15 -13.17 7.14
N GLY A 131 11.21 -13.99 7.25
CA GLY A 131 11.24 -15.23 8.01
C GLY A 131 11.75 -15.01 9.44
N ASP A 132 11.92 -16.11 10.17
CA ASP A 132 12.49 -16.11 11.52
C ASP A 132 14.01 -16.00 11.44
N THR A 133 14.55 -14.80 11.65
CA THR A 133 15.98 -14.53 11.55
C THR A 133 16.80 -15.13 12.68
N GLU A 134 16.18 -15.63 13.75
CA GLU A 134 16.88 -16.38 14.80
C GLU A 134 17.09 -17.85 14.40
N TRP A 135 16.20 -18.41 13.59
CA TRP A 135 16.22 -19.78 13.11
C TRP A 135 16.70 -19.92 11.68
N GLU A 136 16.19 -19.09 10.81
CA GLU A 136 16.45 -19.12 9.38
C GLU A 136 17.61 -18.18 9.07
N ARG A 137 18.81 -18.74 8.92
CA ARG A 137 19.99 -17.95 8.55
C ARG A 137 19.87 -17.50 7.09
N LEU A 138 20.03 -16.22 6.89
CA LEU A 138 20.05 -15.55 5.59
C LEU A 138 21.30 -15.91 4.77
#